data_11f3f18d53495fd7eefc54408338fa78
#
_entry.id   11f3f18d53495fd7eefc54408338fa78
#
_cell.length_a   1.000
_cell.length_b   1.000
_cell.length_c   1.000
_cell.angle_alpha   90.00
_cell.angle_beta   90.00
_cell.angle_gamma   90.00
#
_symmetry.space_group_name_H-M   'P 1'
#
loop_
_entity.id
_entity.type
_entity.pdbx_description
1 polymer ?
#
loop_
_entity_poly.entity_id
_entity_poly.type
_entity_poly.pdbx_seq_one_letter_code
_entity_poly.pdbx_strand_id
1 'polypeptide(L)'
;HHQRRIAEQRPGEPDALALIARAAEGSVRDGLSILDQAIAMGRGRVTGEGVRAMLGLADRGRVFDLIELALGGKPGPAVLALEGLHKDGAAPEQVISDLADCVHLASRIKVVGAEGAGEGLSAEERQRAVALAAQLSIPLLARAWQLLLKGIEEVGRAPDALAAAEMVLIRLAYAADLPAP
;
A
#
# COMPACT_ATOMS: atom_id res chain seq x y z
N HIS A 1 -2.69 39.85 7.14
CA HIS A 1 -3.03 39.47 5.75
C HIS A 1 -2.17 38.30 5.20
N HIS A 2 -0.92 38.20 5.65
CA HIS A 2 -0.02 37.12 5.16
C HIS A 2 -0.35 35.74 5.76
N GLN A 3 -0.75 35.70 7.02
CA GLN A 3 -1.15 34.46 7.70
C GLN A 3 -2.48 33.87 7.20
N ARG A 4 -3.41 34.73 6.73
CA ARG A 4 -4.66 34.26 6.15
C ARG A 4 -4.47 33.60 4.78
N ARG A 5 -3.51 34.07 3.98
CA ARG A 5 -3.20 33.45 2.68
C ARG A 5 -2.56 32.09 2.82
N ILE A 6 -1.81 31.87 3.90
CA ILE A 6 -1.19 30.55 4.18
C ILE A 6 -2.26 29.54 4.64
N ALA A 7 -3.31 30.01 5.33
CA ALA A 7 -4.41 29.13 5.75
C ALA A 7 -5.36 28.76 4.61
N GLU A 8 -5.46 29.59 3.57
CA GLU A 8 -6.28 29.33 2.37
C GLU A 8 -5.57 28.45 1.34
N GLN A 9 -4.24 28.33 1.42
CA GLN A 9 -3.42 27.42 0.62
C GLN A 9 -3.02 26.20 1.46
N ARG A 10 -3.98 25.47 1.99
CA ARG A 10 -3.67 24.17 2.60
C ARG A 10 -3.18 23.23 1.50
N PRO A 11 -1.88 22.97 1.42
CA PRO A 11 -1.31 22.24 0.31
C PRO A 11 -1.40 20.73 0.55
N GLY A 12 -2.58 20.18 0.75
CA GLY A 12 -2.52 18.74 0.79
C GLY A 12 -3.80 18.04 1.21
N GLU A 13 -4.06 16.99 0.53
CA GLU A 13 -5.02 16.00 0.93
C GLU A 13 -4.54 15.32 2.22
N PRO A 14 -5.44 14.94 3.15
CA PRO A 14 -5.05 14.26 4.40
C PRO A 14 -4.25 12.98 4.19
N ASP A 15 -4.53 12.22 3.15
CA ASP A 15 -3.80 10.99 2.81
C ASP A 15 -2.37 11.30 2.33
N ALA A 16 -2.15 12.40 1.60
CA ALA A 16 -0.83 12.85 1.19
C ALA A 16 0.05 13.18 2.39
N LEU A 17 -0.49 13.91 3.36
CA LEU A 17 0.21 14.27 4.59
C LEU A 17 0.54 13.05 5.44
N ALA A 18 -0.36 12.08 5.52
CA ALA A 18 -0.13 10.82 6.22
C ALA A 18 0.99 9.99 5.57
N LEU A 19 1.05 9.95 4.24
CA LEU A 19 2.13 9.29 3.49
C LEU A 19 3.48 9.93 3.76
N ILE A 20 3.53 11.25 3.77
CA ILE A 20 4.76 12.00 4.06
C ILE A 20 5.23 11.71 5.48
N ALA A 21 4.32 11.71 6.45
CA ALA A 21 4.65 11.43 7.84
C ALA A 21 5.23 10.02 8.02
N ARG A 22 4.67 9.03 7.36
CA ARG A 22 5.18 7.64 7.40
C ARG A 22 6.53 7.51 6.70
N ALA A 23 6.71 8.13 5.54
CA ALA A 23 7.98 8.09 4.81
C ALA A 23 9.11 8.77 5.57
N ALA A 24 8.80 9.79 6.38
CA ALA A 24 9.75 10.50 7.22
C ALA A 24 10.15 9.74 8.50
N GLU A 25 9.49 8.64 8.82
CA GLU A 25 9.75 7.82 10.02
C GLU A 25 9.74 8.63 11.33
N GLY A 26 8.85 9.62 11.42
CA GLY A 26 8.73 10.49 12.59
C GLY A 26 9.71 11.66 12.63
N SER A 27 10.60 11.82 11.65
CA SER A 27 11.47 12.99 11.52
C SER A 27 10.72 14.17 10.91
N VAL A 28 10.55 15.24 11.66
CA VAL A 28 9.92 16.48 11.18
C VAL A 28 10.70 17.10 10.03
N ARG A 29 12.03 17.06 10.09
CA ARG A 29 12.91 17.61 9.05
C ARG A 29 12.75 16.88 7.74
N ASP A 30 12.73 15.54 7.76
CA ASP A 30 12.56 14.71 6.58
C ASP A 30 11.15 14.88 6.01
N GLY A 31 10.13 14.97 6.88
CA GLY A 31 8.75 15.23 6.47
C GLY A 31 8.58 16.57 5.76
N LEU A 32 9.21 17.62 6.26
CA LEU A 32 9.20 18.95 5.62
C LEU A 32 9.92 18.94 4.28
N SER A 33 11.06 18.24 4.18
CA SER A 33 11.80 18.11 2.94
C SER A 33 10.99 17.37 1.86
N ILE A 34 10.32 16.29 2.22
CA ILE A 34 9.42 15.55 1.32
C ILE A 34 8.24 16.42 0.90
N LEU A 35 7.65 17.16 1.84
CA LEU A 35 6.54 18.07 1.58
C LEU A 35 6.93 19.16 0.58
N ASP A 36 8.09 19.78 0.76
CA ASP A 36 8.60 20.82 -0.14
C ASP A 36 8.77 20.29 -1.57
N GLN A 37 9.33 19.09 -1.71
CA GLN A 37 9.48 18.43 -3.01
C GLN A 37 8.13 18.12 -3.65
N ALA A 38 7.17 17.63 -2.87
CA ALA A 38 5.82 17.33 -3.35
C ALA A 38 5.09 18.58 -3.82
N ILE A 39 5.22 19.70 -3.11
CA ILE A 39 4.65 20.99 -3.50
C ILE A 39 5.25 21.46 -4.82
N ALA A 40 6.56 21.39 -4.97
CA ALA A 40 7.27 21.81 -6.18
C ALA A 40 6.84 20.98 -7.40
N MET A 41 6.73 19.66 -7.25
CA MET A 41 6.30 18.77 -8.34
C MET A 41 4.81 18.90 -8.68
N GLY A 42 3.96 19.18 -7.69
CA GLY A 42 2.52 19.31 -7.85
C GLY A 42 2.03 20.71 -8.20
N ARG A 43 2.93 21.62 -8.55
CA ARG A 43 2.60 23.04 -8.83
C ARG A 43 1.82 23.73 -7.70
N GLY A 44 2.28 23.51 -6.48
CA GLY A 44 1.69 24.07 -5.26
C GLY A 44 0.56 23.24 -4.66
N ARG A 45 0.20 22.11 -5.26
CA ARG A 45 -0.81 21.19 -4.73
C ARG A 45 -0.18 19.86 -4.34
N VAL A 46 -0.45 19.41 -3.13
CA VAL A 46 0.03 18.12 -2.62
C VAL A 46 -1.11 17.13 -2.61
N THR A 47 -1.03 16.12 -3.47
CA THR A 47 -1.99 15.03 -3.57
C THR A 47 -1.35 13.71 -3.14
N GLY A 48 -2.17 12.77 -2.68
CA GLY A 48 -1.70 11.42 -2.35
C GLY A 48 -1.03 10.74 -3.54
N GLU A 49 -1.63 10.86 -4.73
CA GLU A 49 -1.09 10.34 -5.98
C GLU A 49 0.29 10.95 -6.31
N GLY A 50 0.43 12.27 -6.19
CA GLY A 50 1.69 12.96 -6.45
C GLY A 50 2.80 12.54 -5.50
N VAL A 51 2.50 12.40 -4.22
CA VAL A 51 3.46 11.93 -3.21
C VAL A 51 3.87 10.49 -3.48
N ARG A 52 2.93 9.61 -3.81
CA ARG A 52 3.23 8.21 -4.16
C ARG A 52 4.15 8.11 -5.36
N ALA A 53 3.88 8.88 -6.41
CA ALA A 53 4.71 8.92 -7.60
C ALA A 53 6.14 9.40 -7.28
N MET A 54 6.25 10.46 -6.48
CA MET A 54 7.55 11.02 -6.06
C MET A 54 8.37 10.03 -5.22
N LEU A 55 7.71 9.27 -4.32
CA LEU A 55 8.34 8.29 -3.46
C LEU A 55 8.55 6.92 -4.13
N GLY A 56 8.11 6.76 -5.38
CA GLY A 56 8.16 5.47 -6.08
C GLY A 56 7.16 4.45 -5.55
N LEU A 57 6.11 4.93 -4.89
CA LEU A 57 5.07 4.09 -4.30
C LEU A 57 4.01 3.72 -5.35
N ALA A 58 3.45 2.53 -5.23
CA ALA A 58 2.37 2.10 -6.08
C ALA A 58 1.07 2.86 -5.79
N ASP A 59 0.21 3.01 -6.79
CA ASP A 59 -1.16 3.45 -6.62
C ASP A 59 -1.91 2.51 -5.67
N ARG A 60 -2.55 3.07 -4.66
CA ARG A 60 -3.19 2.27 -3.59
C ARG A 60 -4.35 1.42 -4.12
N GLY A 61 -5.13 1.94 -5.05
CA GLY A 61 -6.20 1.18 -5.70
C GLY A 61 -5.67 -0.04 -6.44
N ARG A 62 -4.55 0.10 -7.15
CA ARG A 62 -3.89 -1.01 -7.84
C ARG A 62 -3.32 -2.04 -6.87
N VAL A 63 -2.86 -1.61 -5.69
CA VAL A 63 -2.40 -2.51 -4.63
C VAL A 63 -3.57 -3.34 -4.09
N PHE A 64 -4.72 -2.73 -3.84
CA PHE A 64 -5.92 -3.46 -3.45
C PHE A 64 -6.38 -4.45 -4.54
N ASP A 65 -6.36 -4.04 -5.80
CA ASP A 65 -6.65 -4.94 -6.92
C ASP A 65 -5.73 -6.16 -6.91
N LEU A 66 -4.44 -5.94 -6.68
CA LEU A 66 -3.44 -6.99 -6.66
C LEU A 66 -3.66 -7.99 -5.52
N ILE A 67 -3.92 -7.51 -4.30
CA ILE A 67 -4.18 -8.42 -3.16
C ILE A 67 -5.47 -9.22 -3.36
N GLU A 68 -6.49 -8.62 -3.95
CA GLU A 68 -7.73 -9.31 -4.27
C GLU A 68 -7.52 -10.42 -5.29
N LEU A 69 -6.71 -10.18 -6.33
CA LEU A 69 -6.35 -11.20 -7.32
C LEU A 69 -5.55 -12.34 -6.69
N ALA A 70 -4.54 -12.01 -5.90
CA ALA A 70 -3.69 -13.02 -5.26
C ALA A 70 -4.48 -13.88 -4.28
N LEU A 71 -5.18 -13.27 -3.33
CA LEU A 71 -5.96 -13.99 -2.33
C LEU A 71 -7.26 -14.57 -2.87
N GLY A 72 -7.66 -14.15 -4.06
CA GLY A 72 -8.75 -14.76 -4.82
C GLY A 72 -8.35 -15.99 -5.63
N GLY A 73 -7.11 -16.45 -5.52
CA GLY A 73 -6.64 -17.64 -6.22
C GLY A 73 -6.43 -17.44 -7.72
N LYS A 74 -6.02 -16.23 -8.14
CA LYS A 74 -5.80 -15.88 -9.54
C LYS A 74 -4.33 -15.51 -9.79
N PRO A 75 -3.41 -16.49 -9.81
CA PRO A 75 -1.96 -16.21 -9.92
C PRO A 75 -1.57 -15.56 -11.24
N GLY A 76 -2.14 -15.98 -12.35
CA GLY A 76 -1.84 -15.40 -13.66
C GLY A 76 -2.15 -13.90 -13.74
N PRO A 77 -3.41 -13.49 -13.49
CA PRO A 77 -3.76 -12.07 -13.45
C PRO A 77 -2.95 -11.27 -12.41
N ALA A 78 -2.64 -11.87 -11.25
CA ALA A 78 -1.84 -11.21 -10.21
C ALA A 78 -0.42 -10.90 -10.70
N VAL A 79 0.25 -11.86 -11.32
CA VAL A 79 1.59 -11.67 -11.87
C VAL A 79 1.59 -10.58 -12.95
N LEU A 80 0.62 -10.59 -13.85
CA LEU A 80 0.51 -9.56 -14.89
C LEU A 80 0.24 -8.17 -14.31
N ALA A 81 -0.57 -8.08 -13.26
CA ALA A 81 -0.82 -6.82 -12.56
C ALA A 81 0.45 -6.28 -11.89
N LEU A 82 1.26 -7.14 -11.29
CA LEU A 82 2.55 -6.76 -10.72
C LEU A 82 3.51 -6.25 -11.80
N GLU A 83 3.59 -6.94 -12.94
CA GLU A 83 4.41 -6.49 -14.06
C GLU A 83 4.00 -5.09 -14.52
N GLY A 84 2.70 -4.83 -14.61
CA GLY A 84 2.17 -3.51 -14.95
C GLY A 84 2.58 -2.43 -13.95
N LEU A 85 2.49 -2.71 -12.66
CA LEU A 85 2.95 -1.80 -11.60
C LEU A 85 4.44 -1.51 -11.72
N HIS A 86 5.24 -2.54 -11.94
CA HIS A 86 6.70 -2.40 -12.11
C HIS A 86 7.04 -1.56 -13.34
N LYS A 87 6.36 -1.80 -14.44
CA LYS A 87 6.53 -1.04 -15.69
C LYS A 87 6.20 0.44 -15.50
N ASP A 88 5.23 0.74 -14.64
CA ASP A 88 4.81 2.11 -14.32
C ASP A 88 5.66 2.74 -13.19
N GLY A 89 6.75 2.09 -12.78
CA GLY A 89 7.74 2.65 -11.87
C GLY A 89 7.68 2.18 -10.42
N ALA A 90 6.75 1.30 -10.06
CA ALA A 90 6.68 0.78 -8.69
C ALA A 90 7.81 -0.22 -8.42
N ALA A 91 8.51 -0.05 -7.29
CA ALA A 91 9.52 -1.00 -6.86
C ALA A 91 8.87 -2.29 -6.36
N PRO A 92 9.31 -3.47 -6.83
CA PRO A 92 8.71 -4.74 -6.41
C PRO A 92 8.69 -4.94 -4.89
N GLU A 93 9.77 -4.58 -4.20
CA GLU A 93 9.84 -4.66 -2.74
C GLU A 93 8.78 -3.81 -2.06
N GLN A 94 8.56 -2.59 -2.56
CA GLN A 94 7.54 -1.69 -2.02
C GLN A 94 6.13 -2.25 -2.27
N VAL A 95 5.88 -2.84 -3.43
CA VAL A 95 4.59 -3.47 -3.72
C VAL A 95 4.28 -4.59 -2.71
N ILE A 96 5.24 -5.46 -2.43
CA ILE A 96 5.04 -6.54 -1.45
C ILE A 96 4.79 -5.96 -0.06
N SER A 97 5.52 -4.93 0.34
CA SER A 97 5.30 -4.22 1.60
C SER A 97 3.89 -3.60 1.68
N ASP A 98 3.44 -2.98 0.59
CA ASP A 98 2.09 -2.40 0.51
C ASP A 98 1.00 -3.47 0.61
N LEU A 99 1.22 -4.65 0.03
CA LEU A 99 0.30 -5.78 0.19
C LEU A 99 0.20 -6.23 1.65
N ALA A 100 1.32 -6.25 2.37
CA ALA A 100 1.32 -6.56 3.80
C ALA A 100 0.51 -5.52 4.60
N ASP A 101 0.63 -4.25 4.25
CA ASP A 101 -0.18 -3.19 4.87
C ASP A 101 -1.68 -3.43 4.65
N CYS A 102 -2.09 -3.84 3.46
CA CYS A 102 -3.49 -4.16 3.16
C CYS A 102 -4.00 -5.34 4.02
N VAL A 103 -3.19 -6.38 4.16
CA VAL A 103 -3.54 -7.55 4.98
C VAL A 103 -3.67 -7.16 6.46
N HIS A 104 -2.75 -6.35 6.97
CA HIS A 104 -2.81 -5.85 8.34
C HIS A 104 -4.06 -5.01 8.57
N LEU A 105 -4.36 -4.10 7.65
CA LEU A 105 -5.53 -3.23 7.73
C LEU A 105 -6.84 -4.04 7.73
N ALA A 106 -6.97 -5.02 6.84
CA ALA A 106 -8.12 -5.90 6.80
C ALA A 106 -8.26 -6.72 8.10
N SER A 107 -7.14 -7.17 8.65
CA SER A 107 -7.11 -7.91 9.92
C SER A 107 -7.58 -7.04 11.08
N ARG A 108 -7.12 -5.80 11.17
CA ARG A 108 -7.58 -4.84 12.18
C ARG A 108 -9.09 -4.61 12.08
N ILE A 109 -9.59 -4.40 10.90
CA ILE A 109 -11.03 -4.16 10.67
C ILE A 109 -11.85 -5.36 11.12
N LYS A 110 -11.39 -6.60 10.85
CA LYS A 110 -12.09 -7.80 11.31
C LYS A 110 -12.16 -7.90 12.83
N VAL A 111 -11.14 -7.46 13.52
CA VAL A 111 -11.02 -7.61 14.98
C VAL A 111 -11.65 -6.43 15.72
N VAL A 112 -11.46 -5.22 15.24
CA VAL A 112 -11.85 -3.97 15.93
C VAL A 112 -13.08 -3.32 15.29
N GLY A 113 -13.42 -3.69 14.07
CA GLY A 113 -14.49 -3.07 13.28
C GLY A 113 -13.96 -2.01 12.31
N ALA A 114 -14.84 -1.49 11.46
CA ALA A 114 -14.49 -0.54 10.41
C ALA A 114 -13.83 0.74 10.93
N GLU A 115 -14.17 1.18 12.14
CA GLU A 115 -13.55 2.32 12.81
C GLU A 115 -12.12 2.06 13.23
N GLY A 116 -11.73 0.79 13.37
CA GLY A 116 -10.36 0.37 13.68
C GLY A 116 -9.38 0.50 12.54
N ALA A 117 -9.82 0.94 11.36
CA ALA A 117 -8.96 1.14 10.20
C ALA A 117 -7.87 2.19 10.43
N GLY A 118 -8.07 3.09 11.40
CA GLY A 118 -7.11 4.13 11.76
C GLY A 118 -7.30 5.40 10.94
N GLU A 119 -6.44 6.36 11.24
CA GLU A 119 -6.43 7.67 10.58
C GLU A 119 -5.54 7.65 9.33
N GLY A 120 -5.73 8.65 8.46
CA GLY A 120 -4.87 8.85 7.29
C GLY A 120 -5.26 8.02 6.07
N LEU A 121 -6.39 7.34 6.10
CA LEU A 121 -6.94 6.65 4.94
C LEU A 121 -7.93 7.54 4.21
N SER A 122 -7.92 7.50 2.88
CA SER A 122 -9.00 8.06 2.08
C SER A 122 -10.28 7.26 2.30
N ALA A 123 -11.43 7.85 1.97
CA ALA A 123 -12.71 7.14 2.03
C ALA A 123 -12.72 5.90 1.14
N GLU A 124 -12.10 5.98 -0.03
CA GLU A 124 -11.98 4.85 -0.98
C GLU A 124 -11.10 3.74 -0.42
N GLU A 125 -9.94 4.06 0.17
CA GLU A 125 -9.06 3.06 0.81
C GLU A 125 -9.78 2.34 1.94
N ARG A 126 -10.50 3.08 2.79
CA ARG A 126 -11.29 2.51 3.89
C ARG A 126 -12.36 1.55 3.36
N GLN A 127 -13.07 1.96 2.33
CA GLN A 127 -14.11 1.14 1.70
C GLN A 127 -13.54 -0.15 1.13
N ARG A 128 -12.40 -0.06 0.43
CA ARG A 128 -11.71 -1.23 -0.14
C ARG A 128 -11.22 -2.18 0.96
N ALA A 129 -10.68 -1.64 2.06
CA ALA A 129 -10.21 -2.43 3.19
C ALA A 129 -11.36 -3.14 3.92
N VAL A 130 -12.49 -2.48 4.10
CA VAL A 130 -13.70 -3.09 4.70
C VAL A 130 -14.21 -4.22 3.80
N ALA A 131 -14.27 -4.02 2.49
CA ALA A 131 -14.69 -5.05 1.55
C ALA A 131 -13.74 -6.25 1.57
N LEU A 132 -12.43 -6.01 1.61
CA LEU A 132 -11.42 -7.06 1.71
C LEU A 132 -11.58 -7.88 3.00
N ALA A 133 -11.77 -7.20 4.13
CA ALA A 133 -11.99 -7.83 5.43
C ALA A 133 -13.25 -8.71 5.43
N ALA A 134 -14.31 -8.29 4.74
CA ALA A 134 -15.54 -9.07 4.64
C ALA A 134 -15.38 -10.37 3.83
N GLN A 135 -14.45 -10.39 2.87
CA GLN A 135 -14.24 -11.52 1.97
C GLN A 135 -13.27 -12.57 2.51
N LEU A 136 -12.36 -12.19 3.40
CA LEU A 136 -11.25 -13.03 3.83
C LEU A 136 -11.40 -13.47 5.29
N SER A 137 -11.05 -14.71 5.56
CA SER A 137 -11.04 -15.26 6.92
C SER A 137 -9.78 -14.82 7.67
N ILE A 138 -9.84 -14.79 9.01
CA ILE A 138 -8.68 -14.53 9.85
C ILE A 138 -7.54 -15.55 9.60
N PRO A 139 -7.79 -16.86 9.51
CA PRO A 139 -6.71 -17.81 9.19
C PRO A 139 -6.02 -17.50 7.86
N LEU A 140 -6.75 -17.12 6.83
CA LEU A 140 -6.16 -16.76 5.54
C LEU A 140 -5.34 -15.47 5.64
N LEU A 141 -5.87 -14.45 6.32
CA LEU A 141 -5.15 -13.19 6.54
C LEU A 141 -3.85 -13.41 7.33
N ALA A 142 -3.88 -14.25 8.36
CA ALA A 142 -2.70 -14.59 9.14
C ALA A 142 -1.64 -15.30 8.29
N ARG A 143 -2.05 -16.24 7.46
CA ARG A 143 -1.16 -16.96 6.53
C ARG A 143 -0.57 -16.01 5.51
N ALA A 144 -1.38 -15.15 4.92
CA ALA A 144 -0.93 -14.14 3.96
C ALA A 144 0.09 -13.19 4.57
N TRP A 145 -0.14 -12.75 5.81
CA TRP A 145 0.80 -11.92 6.55
C TRP A 145 2.18 -12.57 6.66
N GLN A 146 2.24 -13.82 7.08
CA GLN A 146 3.50 -14.56 7.21
C GLN A 146 4.22 -14.71 5.87
N LEU A 147 3.49 -15.06 4.81
CA LEU A 147 4.06 -15.18 3.47
C LEU A 147 4.61 -13.86 2.95
N LEU A 148 3.90 -12.76 3.21
CA LEU A 148 4.32 -11.42 2.78
C LEU A 148 5.54 -10.93 3.56
N LEU A 149 5.61 -11.14 4.87
CA LEU A 149 6.79 -10.78 5.66
C LEU A 149 8.04 -11.51 5.17
N LYS A 150 7.92 -12.81 4.94
CA LYS A 150 9.00 -13.61 4.38
C LYS A 150 9.35 -13.14 2.97
N GLY A 151 8.34 -12.80 2.18
CA GLY A 151 8.50 -12.28 0.83
C GLY A 151 9.26 -10.97 0.76
N ILE A 152 9.02 -10.06 1.69
CA ILE A 152 9.75 -8.79 1.77
C ILE A 152 11.26 -9.05 1.92
N GLU A 153 11.65 -9.97 2.80
CA GLU A 153 13.05 -10.35 2.97
C GLU A 153 13.63 -10.98 1.70
N GLU A 154 12.91 -11.90 1.07
CA GLU A 154 13.34 -12.58 -0.15
C GLU A 154 13.55 -11.60 -1.30
N VAL A 155 12.60 -10.69 -1.52
CA VAL A 155 12.69 -9.67 -2.58
C VAL A 155 13.87 -8.74 -2.35
N GLY A 156 14.11 -8.35 -1.09
CA GLY A 156 15.23 -7.48 -0.72
C GLY A 156 16.61 -8.11 -0.96
N ARG A 157 16.71 -9.43 -0.98
CA ARG A 157 17.97 -10.16 -1.17
C ARG A 157 18.13 -10.75 -2.56
N ALA A 158 17.05 -10.88 -3.31
CA ALA A 158 17.08 -11.55 -4.60
C ALA A 158 17.85 -10.73 -5.65
N PRO A 159 18.64 -11.37 -6.52
CA PRO A 159 19.27 -10.69 -7.64
C PRO A 159 18.24 -10.10 -8.62
N ASP A 160 17.10 -10.77 -8.79
CA ASP A 160 15.97 -10.31 -9.59
C ASP A 160 14.77 -10.07 -8.66
N ALA A 161 14.58 -8.83 -8.26
CA ALA A 161 13.53 -8.44 -7.33
C ALA A 161 12.13 -8.68 -7.90
N LEU A 162 11.92 -8.44 -9.19
CA LEU A 162 10.62 -8.68 -9.82
C LEU A 162 10.27 -10.17 -9.83
N ALA A 163 11.20 -11.02 -10.21
CA ALA A 163 10.99 -12.48 -10.20
C ALA A 163 10.66 -12.98 -8.78
N ALA A 164 11.37 -12.49 -7.77
CA ALA A 164 11.10 -12.84 -6.38
C ALA A 164 9.70 -12.38 -5.94
N ALA A 165 9.29 -11.17 -6.30
CA ALA A 165 7.95 -10.66 -6.00
C ALA A 165 6.85 -11.47 -6.71
N GLU A 166 7.07 -11.87 -7.95
CA GLU A 166 6.16 -12.76 -8.68
C GLU A 166 5.98 -14.10 -7.94
N MET A 167 7.07 -14.68 -7.43
CA MET A 167 7.00 -15.90 -6.65
C MET A 167 6.21 -15.75 -5.35
N VAL A 168 6.31 -14.59 -4.71
CA VAL A 168 5.49 -14.27 -3.52
C VAL A 168 4.00 -14.28 -3.88
N LEU A 169 3.62 -13.65 -4.99
CA LEU A 169 2.23 -13.62 -5.44
C LEU A 169 1.70 -15.00 -5.79
N ILE A 170 2.50 -15.80 -6.45
CA ILE A 170 2.15 -17.20 -6.79
C ILE A 170 1.89 -18.00 -5.52
N ARG A 171 2.76 -17.89 -4.53
CA ARG A 171 2.58 -18.57 -3.24
C ARG A 171 1.32 -18.10 -2.51
N LEU A 172 1.03 -16.79 -2.52
CA LEU A 172 -0.21 -16.25 -1.94
C LEU A 172 -1.44 -16.84 -2.62
N ALA A 173 -1.46 -16.89 -3.94
CA ALA A 173 -2.59 -17.39 -4.69
C ALA A 173 -2.89 -18.86 -4.40
N TYR A 174 -1.85 -19.68 -4.30
CA TYR A 174 -2.01 -21.09 -3.96
C TYR A 174 -2.30 -21.32 -2.47
N ALA A 175 -1.84 -20.46 -1.59
CA ALA A 175 -2.18 -20.52 -0.17
C ALA A 175 -3.68 -20.32 0.09
N ALA A 176 -4.35 -19.51 -0.75
CA ALA A 176 -5.78 -19.29 -0.67
C ALA A 176 -6.61 -20.54 -0.98
N ASP A 177 -6.07 -21.46 -1.78
CA ASP A 177 -6.74 -22.70 -2.18
C ASP A 177 -6.51 -23.85 -1.17
N LEU A 178 -5.61 -23.69 -0.20
CA LEU A 178 -5.38 -24.73 0.78
C LEU A 178 -6.52 -24.78 1.81
N PRO A 179 -7.01 -25.99 2.15
CA PRO A 179 -8.01 -26.10 3.20
C PRO A 179 -7.46 -25.58 4.52
N ALA A 180 -8.34 -24.99 5.34
CA ALA A 180 -7.98 -24.55 6.67
C ALA A 180 -7.48 -25.75 7.50
N PRO A 181 -6.40 -25.58 8.28
CA PRO A 181 -5.92 -26.64 9.16
C PRO A 181 -6.94 -27.02 10.23
#